data_8b648e0dceee39a684bc8526f662d4d6
#
_entry.id   8b648e0dceee39a684bc8526f662d4d6
#
_cell.length_a   1.000
_cell.length_b   1.000
_cell.length_c   1.000
_cell.angle_alpha   90.00
_cell.angle_beta   90.00
_cell.angle_gamma   90.00
#
_symmetry.space_group_name_H-M   'P 1'
#
loop_
_entity.id
_entity.type
_entity.pdbx_description
1 polymer ?
#
loop_
_entity_poly.entity_id
_entity_poly.type
_entity_poly.pdbx_seq_one_letter_code
_entity_poly.pdbx_strand_id
1 'polypeptide(L)'
;MKKLIVLLLLCILLGGCSITKTEDLTNSQKFDNEYAVGENNPFIYITMSNLEDLFESGTGLLFFGNSDCEWCIKSVTILNKLLNRSEVKEVLYFNPMTLNDTNKDKLLYLINEEIEDIEIKSIAIPGLYVIKDGVIVDYCDISLENYDEDDNDAVKELEKEYLRLIELYKES
;
A
#
# COMPACT_ATOMS: atom_id res chain seq x y z
N MET A 1 42.05 44.14 -25.26
CA MET A 1 40.97 43.32 -25.84
C MET A 1 41.17 41.83 -25.63
N LYS A 2 42.35 41.23 -25.86
CA LYS A 2 42.57 39.77 -25.66
C LYS A 2 42.37 39.27 -24.21
N LYS A 3 42.74 40.08 -23.19
CA LYS A 3 42.58 39.71 -21.76
C LYS A 3 41.11 39.72 -21.28
N LEU A 4 40.26 40.55 -21.90
CA LEU A 4 38.84 40.62 -21.56
C LEU A 4 38.06 39.40 -22.09
N ILE A 5 38.45 38.90 -23.27
CA ILE A 5 37.84 37.71 -23.89
C ILE A 5 38.17 36.43 -23.10
N VAL A 6 39.40 36.33 -22.55
CA VAL A 6 39.80 35.18 -21.74
C VAL A 6 39.02 35.14 -20.41
N LEU A 7 38.73 36.29 -19.80
CA LEU A 7 37.93 36.35 -18.55
C LEU A 7 36.48 36.00 -18.80
N LEU A 8 35.91 36.35 -19.96
CA LEU A 8 34.54 36.00 -20.34
C LEU A 8 34.39 34.49 -20.62
N LEU A 9 35.39 33.85 -21.21
CA LEU A 9 35.40 32.40 -21.46
C LEU A 9 35.54 31.58 -20.18
N LEU A 10 36.21 32.11 -19.14
CA LEU A 10 36.38 31.41 -17.85
C LEU A 10 35.07 31.37 -17.03
N CYS A 11 34.21 32.39 -17.20
CA CYS A 11 32.90 32.41 -16.52
C CYS A 11 31.88 31.40 -17.08
N ILE A 12 32.05 30.95 -18.33
CA ILE A 12 31.14 29.97 -18.95
C ILE A 12 31.38 28.53 -18.42
N LEU A 13 32.59 28.26 -17.90
CA LEU A 13 32.94 26.91 -17.38
C LEU A 13 32.48 26.66 -15.94
N LEU A 14 32.00 27.70 -15.21
CA LEU A 14 31.53 27.55 -13.83
C LEU A 14 30.01 27.49 -13.71
N GLY A 15 29.29 27.63 -14.81
CA GLY A 15 27.82 27.51 -14.87
C GLY A 15 27.35 26.08 -15.09
N GLY A 16 27.96 25.12 -14.43
CA GLY A 16 27.44 23.77 -14.33
C GLY A 16 26.16 23.77 -13.47
N CYS A 17 25.03 24.10 -14.10
CA CYS A 17 23.72 23.81 -13.52
C CYS A 17 23.62 22.29 -13.33
N SER A 18 23.93 21.81 -12.14
CA SER A 18 23.57 20.44 -11.74
C SER A 18 22.03 20.36 -11.77
N ILE A 19 21.50 19.88 -12.88
CA ILE A 19 20.12 19.41 -12.92
C ILE A 19 20.11 18.20 -11.98
N THR A 20 19.78 18.43 -10.71
CA THR A 20 19.37 17.34 -9.81
C THR A 20 18.13 16.71 -10.44
N LYS A 21 18.32 15.59 -11.14
CA LYS A 21 17.20 14.69 -11.44
C LYS A 21 16.62 14.35 -10.08
N THR A 22 15.43 14.86 -9.79
CA THR A 22 14.57 14.27 -8.77
C THR A 22 14.25 12.87 -9.30
N GLU A 23 14.97 11.85 -8.82
CA GLU A 23 14.57 10.48 -9.08
C GLU A 23 13.23 10.29 -8.35
N ASP A 24 12.20 9.91 -9.11
CA ASP A 24 10.92 9.55 -8.52
C ASP A 24 11.15 8.35 -7.60
N LEU A 25 10.63 8.45 -6.38
CA LEU A 25 10.74 7.37 -5.38
C LEU A 25 10.10 6.08 -5.93
N THR A 26 10.75 4.96 -5.68
CA THR A 26 10.13 3.64 -5.92
C THR A 26 8.93 3.44 -4.98
N ASN A 27 8.05 2.49 -5.29
CA ASN A 27 6.93 2.14 -4.42
C ASN A 27 7.41 1.79 -3.00
N SER A 28 8.47 0.97 -2.88
CA SER A 28 9.03 0.60 -1.57
C SER A 28 9.57 1.80 -0.78
N GLN A 29 10.27 2.73 -1.43
CA GLN A 29 10.78 3.94 -0.79
C GLN A 29 9.65 4.88 -0.37
N LYS A 30 8.62 5.03 -1.21
CA LYS A 30 7.44 5.80 -0.88
C LYS A 30 6.71 5.21 0.31
N PHE A 31 6.51 3.89 0.31
CA PHE A 31 5.84 3.18 1.38
C PHE A 31 6.63 3.23 2.70
N ASP A 32 7.96 3.10 2.64
CA ASP A 32 8.83 3.26 3.82
C ASP A 32 8.75 4.67 4.41
N ASN A 33 8.72 5.69 3.57
CA ASN A 33 8.54 7.08 4.03
C ASN A 33 7.20 7.30 4.75
N GLU A 34 6.14 6.57 4.39
CA GLU A 34 4.81 6.68 4.98
C GLU A 34 4.64 5.81 6.23
N TYR A 35 5.24 4.60 6.27
CA TYR A 35 4.97 3.59 7.29
C TYR A 35 6.20 3.18 8.12
N ALA A 36 7.40 3.63 7.77
CA ALA A 36 8.67 3.32 8.45
C ALA A 36 8.96 1.81 8.61
N VAL A 37 8.73 1.02 7.56
CA VAL A 37 8.91 -0.45 7.57
C VAL A 37 10.15 -0.94 6.85
N GLY A 38 10.97 -0.02 6.32
CA GLY A 38 12.17 -0.30 5.53
C GLY A 38 11.86 -0.45 4.04
N GLU A 39 12.87 -0.16 3.20
CA GLU A 39 12.74 -0.25 1.74
C GLU A 39 12.58 -1.69 1.23
N ASN A 40 12.82 -2.70 2.06
CA ASN A 40 12.54 -4.08 1.72
C ASN A 40 11.09 -4.44 2.08
N ASN A 41 10.15 -3.83 1.37
CA ASN A 41 8.72 -4.08 1.50
C ASN A 41 8.10 -4.35 0.12
N PRO A 42 7.06 -5.19 0.03
CA PRO A 42 6.45 -5.60 -1.23
C PRO A 42 5.26 -4.72 -1.67
N PHE A 43 5.01 -3.56 -1.03
CA PHE A 43 3.83 -2.77 -1.29
C PHE A 43 3.93 -1.95 -2.59
N ILE A 44 2.88 -2.01 -3.41
CA ILE A 44 2.76 -1.31 -4.69
C ILE A 44 1.51 -0.43 -4.64
N TYR A 45 1.71 0.89 -4.82
CA TYR A 45 0.60 1.82 -4.91
C TYR A 45 -0.20 1.59 -6.17
N ILE A 46 -1.51 1.45 -6.01
CA ILE A 46 -2.44 1.31 -7.11
C ILE A 46 -3.44 2.47 -7.16
N THR A 47 -4.04 2.68 -8.33
CA THR A 47 -5.07 3.68 -8.58
C THR A 47 -6.46 3.07 -8.50
N MET A 48 -7.51 3.91 -8.53
CA MET A 48 -8.89 3.44 -8.63
C MET A 48 -9.11 2.58 -9.89
N SER A 49 -8.49 2.96 -11.02
CA SER A 49 -8.57 2.14 -12.25
C SER A 49 -7.96 0.76 -12.09
N ASN A 50 -6.82 0.65 -11.36
CA ASN A 50 -6.22 -0.67 -11.09
C ASN A 50 -7.09 -1.52 -10.16
N LEU A 51 -7.84 -0.88 -9.24
CA LEU A 51 -8.82 -1.59 -8.41
C LEU A 51 -9.98 -2.13 -9.27
N GLU A 52 -10.48 -1.34 -10.21
CA GLU A 52 -11.51 -1.78 -11.14
C GLU A 52 -11.03 -2.99 -11.96
N ASP A 53 -9.83 -2.92 -12.53
CA ASP A 53 -9.23 -4.02 -13.28
C ASP A 53 -9.04 -5.28 -12.37
N LEU A 54 -8.66 -5.07 -11.10
CA LEU A 54 -8.48 -6.15 -10.12
C LEU A 54 -9.82 -6.85 -9.83
N PHE A 55 -10.89 -6.09 -9.61
CA PHE A 55 -12.23 -6.64 -9.36
C PHE A 55 -12.91 -7.17 -10.63
N GLU A 56 -12.49 -6.77 -11.83
CA GLU A 56 -13.02 -7.34 -13.08
C GLU A 56 -12.51 -8.77 -13.32
N SER A 57 -11.21 -9.02 -13.11
CA SER A 57 -10.62 -10.33 -13.43
C SER A 57 -9.22 -10.56 -12.81
N GLY A 58 -8.78 -9.68 -11.93
CA GLY A 58 -7.42 -9.72 -11.39
C GLY A 58 -7.27 -10.72 -10.24
N THR A 59 -6.02 -11.05 -9.92
CA THR A 59 -5.64 -11.84 -8.75
C THR A 59 -4.57 -11.07 -7.97
N GLY A 60 -4.72 -10.94 -6.66
CA GLY A 60 -3.77 -10.21 -5.84
C GLY A 60 -4.10 -10.19 -4.36
N LEU A 61 -3.10 -9.83 -3.57
CA LEU A 61 -3.25 -9.49 -2.17
C LEU A 61 -3.40 -7.96 -2.09
N LEU A 62 -4.56 -7.48 -1.61
CA LEU A 62 -4.90 -6.06 -1.55
C LEU A 62 -4.93 -5.59 -0.10
N PHE A 63 -4.19 -4.54 0.21
CA PHE A 63 -4.22 -3.89 1.52
C PHE A 63 -4.81 -2.48 1.43
N PHE A 64 -5.89 -2.25 2.18
CA PHE A 64 -6.44 -0.93 2.43
C PHE A 64 -5.86 -0.34 3.71
N GLY A 65 -5.31 0.86 3.62
CA GLY A 65 -4.70 1.55 4.75
C GLY A 65 -4.52 3.04 4.53
N ASN A 66 -4.17 3.73 5.60
CA ASN A 66 -3.82 5.16 5.61
C ASN A 66 -2.68 5.38 6.60
N SER A 67 -1.63 6.08 6.20
CA SER A 67 -0.47 6.38 7.07
C SER A 67 -0.78 7.34 8.23
N ASP A 68 -1.92 8.04 8.20
CA ASP A 68 -2.41 8.85 9.32
C ASP A 68 -3.22 8.01 10.35
N CYS A 69 -3.45 6.72 10.06
CA CYS A 69 -4.16 5.80 10.92
C CYS A 69 -3.14 5.00 11.76
N GLU A 70 -3.14 5.20 13.06
CA GLU A 70 -2.22 4.54 13.99
C GLU A 70 -2.33 2.99 13.93
N TRP A 71 -3.55 2.47 13.83
CA TRP A 71 -3.82 1.04 13.70
C TRP A 71 -3.32 0.47 12.37
N CYS A 72 -3.36 1.28 11.30
CA CYS A 72 -2.78 0.89 10.02
C CYS A 72 -1.25 0.77 10.11
N ILE A 73 -0.58 1.70 10.82
CA ILE A 73 0.87 1.65 11.03
C ILE A 73 1.28 0.38 11.80
N LYS A 74 0.55 0.07 12.90
CA LYS A 74 0.78 -1.14 13.68
C LYS A 74 0.57 -2.41 12.84
N SER A 75 -0.56 -2.47 12.13
CA SER A 75 -0.91 -3.60 11.25
C SER A 75 0.09 -3.82 10.13
N VAL A 76 0.53 -2.74 9.46
CA VAL A 76 1.55 -2.80 8.41
C VAL A 76 2.88 -3.32 8.94
N THR A 77 3.28 -2.93 10.16
CA THR A 77 4.51 -3.43 10.79
C THR A 77 4.49 -4.95 10.96
N ILE A 78 3.35 -5.50 11.38
CA ILE A 78 3.13 -6.94 11.53
C ILE A 78 3.11 -7.61 10.14
N LEU A 79 2.27 -7.09 9.24
CA LEU A 79 2.06 -7.62 7.91
C LEU A 79 3.38 -7.68 7.11
N ASN A 80 4.18 -6.61 7.11
CA ASN A 80 5.45 -6.57 6.38
C ASN A 80 6.44 -7.65 6.83
N LYS A 81 6.51 -7.95 8.14
CA LYS A 81 7.33 -9.05 8.67
C LYS A 81 6.87 -10.42 8.13
N LEU A 82 5.55 -10.63 8.09
CA LEU A 82 4.96 -11.89 7.60
C LEU A 82 5.16 -12.05 6.10
N LEU A 83 4.92 -10.99 5.32
CA LEU A 83 5.13 -10.98 3.87
C LEU A 83 6.58 -11.32 3.48
N ASN A 84 7.55 -10.69 4.17
CA ASN A 84 8.96 -10.97 3.94
C ASN A 84 9.34 -12.42 4.29
N ARG A 85 8.81 -12.96 5.40
CA ARG A 85 9.04 -14.37 5.80
C ARG A 85 8.40 -15.37 4.83
N SER A 86 7.26 -15.00 4.25
CA SER A 86 6.51 -15.83 3.30
C SER A 86 6.95 -15.62 1.85
N GLU A 87 7.98 -14.76 1.63
CA GLU A 87 8.55 -14.43 0.32
C GLU A 87 7.52 -13.84 -0.68
N VAL A 88 6.47 -13.19 -0.19
CA VAL A 88 5.51 -12.47 -1.03
C VAL A 88 6.20 -11.26 -1.66
N LYS A 89 6.11 -11.13 -2.98
CA LYS A 89 6.83 -10.12 -3.75
C LYS A 89 6.01 -8.86 -4.05
N GLU A 90 4.69 -8.98 -3.97
CA GLU A 90 3.78 -7.90 -4.33
C GLU A 90 2.54 -7.92 -3.45
N VAL A 91 2.19 -6.76 -2.91
CA VAL A 91 0.94 -6.47 -2.22
C VAL A 91 0.42 -5.15 -2.77
N LEU A 92 -0.77 -5.17 -3.30
CA LEU A 92 -1.43 -3.98 -3.83
C LEU A 92 -1.87 -3.10 -2.66
N TYR A 93 -1.41 -1.86 -2.62
CA TYR A 93 -1.75 -0.89 -1.58
C TYR A 93 -2.64 0.21 -2.13
N PHE A 94 -3.73 0.46 -1.45
CA PHE A 94 -4.64 1.54 -1.76
C PHE A 94 -5.09 2.29 -0.50
N ASN A 95 -5.05 3.63 -0.57
CA ASN A 95 -5.57 4.48 0.50
C ASN A 95 -6.97 4.99 0.14
N PRO A 96 -8.04 4.39 0.69
CA PRO A 96 -9.42 4.78 0.37
C PRO A 96 -9.81 6.15 0.91
N MET A 97 -9.04 6.71 1.86
CA MET A 97 -9.32 8.02 2.45
C MET A 97 -9.03 9.18 1.47
N THR A 98 -8.31 8.90 0.37
CA THR A 98 -8.04 9.88 -0.69
C THR A 98 -9.16 10.01 -1.70
N LEU A 99 -10.18 9.15 -1.64
CA LEU A 99 -11.29 9.14 -2.58
C LEU A 99 -12.30 10.25 -2.29
N ASN A 100 -12.86 10.83 -3.35
CA ASN A 100 -14.09 11.60 -3.26
C ASN A 100 -15.30 10.68 -3.05
N ASP A 101 -16.46 11.26 -2.71
CA ASP A 101 -17.64 10.47 -2.35
C ASP A 101 -18.11 9.54 -3.50
N THR A 102 -18.08 10.02 -4.75
CA THR A 102 -18.46 9.20 -5.92
C THR A 102 -17.58 7.95 -6.06
N ASN A 103 -16.27 8.08 -5.86
CA ASN A 103 -15.34 6.96 -5.95
C ASN A 103 -15.41 6.05 -4.71
N LYS A 104 -15.76 6.60 -3.53
CA LYS A 104 -16.06 5.79 -2.35
C LYS A 104 -17.28 4.90 -2.56
N ASP A 105 -18.36 5.48 -3.08
CA ASP A 105 -19.58 4.74 -3.39
C ASP A 105 -19.31 3.64 -4.43
N LYS A 106 -18.50 3.97 -5.45
CA LYS A 106 -18.09 2.99 -6.47
C LYS A 106 -17.27 1.85 -5.87
N LEU A 107 -16.29 2.16 -5.00
CA LEU A 107 -15.48 1.12 -4.34
C LEU A 107 -16.33 0.25 -3.41
N LEU A 108 -17.25 0.85 -2.64
CA LEU A 108 -18.20 0.09 -1.82
C LEU A 108 -19.09 -0.83 -2.66
N TYR A 109 -19.56 -0.34 -3.82
CA TYR A 109 -20.33 -1.16 -4.75
C TYR A 109 -19.51 -2.36 -5.23
N LEU A 110 -18.25 -2.17 -5.69
CA LEU A 110 -17.39 -3.25 -6.14
C LEU A 110 -17.15 -4.30 -5.04
N ILE A 111 -16.91 -3.87 -3.80
CA ILE A 111 -16.70 -4.80 -2.68
C ILE A 111 -17.98 -5.58 -2.38
N ASN A 112 -19.15 -4.92 -2.37
CA ASN A 112 -20.42 -5.56 -2.03
C ASN A 112 -20.95 -6.51 -3.13
N GLU A 113 -20.55 -6.32 -4.40
CA GLU A 113 -20.86 -7.28 -5.47
C GLU A 113 -20.17 -8.62 -5.25
N GLU A 114 -19.02 -8.61 -4.56
CA GLU A 114 -18.17 -9.80 -4.38
C GLU A 114 -18.34 -10.48 -3.00
N ILE A 115 -19.01 -9.82 -2.06
CA ILE A 115 -19.26 -10.38 -0.72
C ILE A 115 -20.74 -10.70 -0.58
N GLU A 116 -21.09 -11.99 -0.66
CA GLU A 116 -22.43 -12.47 -0.37
C GLU A 116 -22.73 -12.38 1.14
N ASP A 117 -23.99 -12.20 1.52
CA ASP A 117 -24.50 -12.26 2.90
C ASP A 117 -24.18 -11.09 3.85
N ILE A 118 -23.27 -10.16 3.50
CA ILE A 118 -22.91 -9.01 4.35
C ILE A 118 -22.89 -7.73 3.54
N GLU A 119 -23.76 -6.78 3.85
CA GLU A 119 -23.68 -5.43 3.31
C GLU A 119 -22.60 -4.61 4.02
N ILE A 120 -21.48 -4.35 3.35
CA ILE A 120 -20.41 -3.46 3.86
C ILE A 120 -20.86 -2.01 3.63
N LYS A 121 -20.99 -1.27 4.72
CA LYS A 121 -21.44 0.15 4.71
C LYS A 121 -20.29 1.15 4.68
N SER A 122 -19.08 0.70 5.01
CA SER A 122 -17.87 1.53 5.00
C SER A 122 -16.65 0.67 4.72
N ILE A 123 -15.66 1.26 4.06
CA ILE A 123 -14.40 0.58 3.80
C ILE A 123 -13.59 0.58 5.09
N ALA A 124 -13.35 -0.61 5.65
CA ALA A 124 -12.52 -0.76 6.83
C ALA A 124 -11.04 -0.54 6.52
N ILE A 125 -10.34 0.17 7.39
CA ILE A 125 -8.89 0.29 7.42
C ILE A 125 -8.38 0.09 8.87
N PRO A 126 -7.32 -0.71 9.06
CA PRO A 126 -6.64 -1.55 8.08
C PRO A 126 -7.50 -2.71 7.60
N GLY A 127 -7.37 -3.09 6.33
CA GLY A 127 -8.06 -4.25 5.75
C GLY A 127 -7.16 -5.00 4.76
N LEU A 128 -7.08 -6.32 4.87
CA LEU A 128 -6.33 -7.19 3.95
C LEU A 128 -7.28 -8.14 3.24
N TYR A 129 -7.24 -8.15 1.91
CA TYR A 129 -8.15 -8.91 1.05
C TYR A 129 -7.35 -9.82 0.13
N VAL A 130 -7.81 -11.06 -0.04
CA VAL A 130 -7.34 -11.98 -1.08
C VAL A 130 -8.34 -11.97 -2.21
N ILE A 131 -7.89 -11.55 -3.40
CA ILE A 131 -8.71 -11.49 -4.60
C ILE A 131 -8.17 -12.49 -5.60
N LYS A 132 -9.06 -13.27 -6.22
CA LYS A 132 -8.76 -14.27 -7.24
C LYS A 132 -9.77 -14.20 -8.35
N ASP A 133 -9.28 -14.00 -9.58
CA ASP A 133 -10.12 -13.88 -10.78
C ASP A 133 -11.27 -12.86 -10.62
N GLY A 134 -10.98 -11.74 -9.95
CA GLY A 134 -11.93 -10.66 -9.67
C GLY A 134 -12.71 -10.81 -8.37
N VAL A 135 -12.77 -11.99 -7.77
CA VAL A 135 -13.60 -12.31 -6.60
C VAL A 135 -12.83 -12.18 -5.29
N ILE A 136 -13.43 -11.56 -4.29
CA ILE A 136 -12.91 -11.59 -2.91
C ILE A 136 -13.13 -12.98 -2.34
N VAL A 137 -12.05 -13.77 -2.24
CA VAL A 137 -12.15 -15.14 -1.71
C VAL A 137 -12.04 -15.16 -0.19
N ASP A 138 -11.39 -14.18 0.42
CA ASP A 138 -11.32 -14.02 1.87
C ASP A 138 -10.74 -12.65 2.25
N TYR A 139 -10.96 -12.21 3.49
CA TYR A 139 -10.44 -10.94 3.98
C TYR A 139 -10.29 -10.90 5.50
N CYS A 140 -9.50 -9.96 5.99
CA CYS A 140 -9.34 -9.60 7.39
C CYS A 140 -9.45 -8.10 7.55
N ASP A 141 -10.43 -7.67 8.32
CA ASP A 141 -10.68 -6.29 8.73
C ASP A 141 -10.52 -6.10 10.25
N ILE A 142 -9.77 -7.00 10.89
CA ILE A 142 -9.50 -6.92 12.32
C ILE A 142 -8.74 -5.62 12.59
N SER A 143 -9.41 -4.73 13.33
CA SER A 143 -8.80 -3.51 13.85
C SER A 143 -8.31 -3.76 15.28
N LEU A 144 -7.09 -3.32 15.57
CA LEU A 144 -6.55 -3.32 16.93
C LEU A 144 -7.14 -2.20 17.80
N GLU A 145 -8.10 -1.42 17.28
CA GLU A 145 -8.68 -0.25 17.95
C GLU A 145 -9.37 -0.58 19.29
N ASN A 146 -9.90 -1.78 19.42
CA ASN A 146 -10.61 -2.24 20.62
C ASN A 146 -9.73 -2.98 21.63
N TYR A 147 -8.42 -3.06 21.36
CA TYR A 147 -7.46 -3.76 22.20
C TYR A 147 -6.52 -2.76 22.89
N ASP A 148 -6.10 -3.07 24.10
CA ASP A 148 -5.05 -2.30 24.79
C ASP A 148 -3.74 -2.39 23.99
N GLU A 149 -2.93 -1.33 24.01
CA GLU A 149 -1.67 -1.23 23.24
C GLU A 149 -0.69 -2.39 23.50
N ASP A 150 -0.80 -3.02 24.68
CA ASP A 150 0.03 -4.13 25.13
C ASP A 150 -0.68 -5.50 25.01
N ASP A 151 -1.85 -5.60 24.35
CA ASP A 151 -2.57 -6.87 24.20
C ASP A 151 -1.86 -7.80 23.20
N ASN A 152 -0.96 -8.59 23.75
CA ASN A 152 -0.22 -9.60 22.97
C ASN A 152 -1.11 -10.67 22.34
N ASP A 153 -2.32 -10.90 22.84
CA ASP A 153 -3.21 -11.94 22.29
C ASP A 153 -3.94 -11.42 21.06
N ALA A 154 -4.33 -10.14 21.04
CA ALA A 154 -4.86 -9.47 19.84
C ALA A 154 -3.85 -9.42 18.71
N VAL A 155 -2.60 -9.08 19.01
CA VAL A 155 -1.50 -9.09 18.03
C VAL A 155 -1.30 -10.48 17.44
N LYS A 156 -1.32 -11.54 18.27
CA LYS A 156 -1.19 -12.94 17.80
C LYS A 156 -2.37 -13.38 16.94
N GLU A 157 -3.59 -12.94 17.28
CA GLU A 157 -4.77 -13.21 16.48
C GLU A 157 -4.65 -12.56 15.09
N LEU A 158 -4.27 -11.30 15.04
CA LEU A 158 -4.02 -10.59 13.77
C LEU A 158 -2.89 -11.24 12.96
N GLU A 159 -1.77 -11.62 13.60
CA GLU A 159 -0.68 -12.36 12.93
C GLU A 159 -1.16 -13.67 12.32
N LYS A 160 -1.99 -14.41 13.04
CA LYS A 160 -2.57 -15.69 12.59
C LYS A 160 -3.47 -15.49 11.37
N GLU A 161 -4.35 -14.48 11.42
CA GLU A 161 -5.26 -14.19 10.31
C GLU A 161 -4.49 -13.71 9.06
N TYR A 162 -3.51 -12.84 9.22
CA TYR A 162 -2.67 -12.42 8.11
C TYR A 162 -1.88 -13.58 7.48
N LEU A 163 -1.33 -14.48 8.31
CA LEU A 163 -0.66 -15.69 7.79
C LEU A 163 -1.63 -16.58 7.00
N ARG A 164 -2.84 -16.77 7.51
CA ARG A 164 -3.88 -17.55 6.83
C ARG A 164 -4.20 -16.99 5.44
N LEU A 165 -4.36 -15.65 5.34
CA LEU A 165 -4.64 -14.98 4.07
C LEU A 165 -3.44 -15.04 3.11
N ILE A 166 -2.22 -14.88 3.62
CA ILE A 166 -0.98 -15.00 2.82
C ILE A 166 -0.85 -16.41 2.25
N GLU A 167 -1.13 -17.45 3.04
CA GLU A 167 -1.10 -18.84 2.58
C GLU A 167 -2.17 -19.09 1.52
N LEU A 168 -3.40 -18.64 1.74
CA LEU A 168 -4.49 -18.72 0.77
C LEU A 168 -4.13 -18.04 -0.56
N TYR A 169 -3.52 -16.86 -0.51
CA TYR A 169 -3.04 -16.16 -1.71
C TYR A 169 -1.96 -16.94 -2.47
N LYS A 170 -1.04 -17.62 -1.76
CA LYS A 170 0.04 -18.40 -2.38
C LYS A 170 -0.42 -19.71 -3.01
N GLU A 171 -1.57 -20.23 -2.61
CA GLU A 171 -2.20 -21.43 -3.16
C GLU A 171 -3.08 -21.13 -4.39
N SER A 172 -3.26 -19.85 -4.70
CA SER A 172 -4.13 -19.35 -5.77
C SER A 172 -3.45 -19.26 -7.15
#